data_2c3f2190121ce7ebb236273a4a18095c
#
_entry.id   2c3f2190121ce7ebb236273a4a18095c
#
_cell.length_a   1.000
_cell.length_b   1.000
_cell.length_c   1.000
_cell.angle_alpha   90.00
_cell.angle_beta   90.00
_cell.angle_gamma   90.00
#
_symmetry.space_group_name_H-M   'P 1'
#
loop_
_entity.id
_entity.type
_entity.pdbx_description
1 polymer ?
#
loop_
_entity_poly.entity_id
_entity_poly.type
_entity_poly.pdbx_seq_one_letter_code
_entity_poly.pdbx_strand_id
1 'polypeptide(L)'
;EEYESFPVQYQIDTADTARHAGADFVLGGHPHVIEPFQRYPDNEPGLGVWWGHGNFLHGQFAEETKYGGIGEYTITRRKDGTLTLDSIRFMPTYNVGMPHTPEFKVIPLADADALPHVDPTASKDVIERMMNHYTDVEGIDYLD
;
A
#
# COMPACT_ATOMS: atom_id res chain seq x y z
N GLU A 1 -3.59 8.52 -13.91
CA GLU A 1 -2.82 7.35 -13.42
C GLU A 1 -2.09 7.67 -12.11
N GLU A 2 -1.50 8.86 -11.96
CA GLU A 2 -0.73 9.23 -10.76
C GLU A 2 -1.60 9.37 -9.49
N TYR A 3 -2.90 9.63 -9.66
CA TYR A 3 -3.85 9.92 -8.57
C TYR A 3 -5.05 8.97 -8.55
N GLU A 4 -4.96 7.84 -9.26
CA GLU A 4 -6.00 6.81 -9.22
C GLU A 4 -5.84 5.96 -7.96
N SER A 5 -6.94 5.72 -7.27
CA SER A 5 -6.94 4.89 -6.05
C SER A 5 -7.00 3.38 -6.33
N PHE A 6 -7.15 2.99 -7.60
CA PHE A 6 -7.21 1.60 -8.04
C PHE A 6 -6.34 1.42 -9.29
N PRO A 7 -5.75 0.22 -9.47
CA PRO A 7 -4.87 -0.02 -10.59
C PRO A 7 -5.60 0.11 -11.92
N VAL A 8 -4.97 0.81 -12.86
CA VAL A 8 -5.45 0.90 -14.24
C VAL A 8 -5.03 -0.33 -15.04
N GLN A 9 -5.66 -0.55 -16.20
CA GLN A 9 -5.47 -1.76 -17.00
C GLN A 9 -4.00 -2.04 -17.32
N TYR A 10 -3.21 -1.02 -17.61
CA TYR A 10 -1.77 -1.19 -17.88
C TYR A 10 -1.00 -1.77 -16.68
N GLN A 11 -1.32 -1.34 -15.46
CA GLN A 11 -0.70 -1.88 -14.24
C GLN A 11 -1.09 -3.37 -14.07
N ILE A 12 -2.36 -3.69 -14.29
CA ILE A 12 -2.87 -5.07 -14.23
C ILE A 12 -2.15 -5.97 -15.24
N ASP A 13 -2.09 -5.56 -16.51
CA ASP A 13 -1.44 -6.32 -17.57
C ASP A 13 0.06 -6.54 -17.28
N THR A 14 0.71 -5.51 -16.69
CA THR A 14 2.13 -5.59 -16.32
C THR A 14 2.35 -6.57 -15.17
N ALA A 15 1.53 -6.51 -14.12
CA ALA A 15 1.61 -7.43 -12.98
C ALA A 15 1.31 -8.87 -13.42
N ASP A 16 0.31 -9.07 -14.27
CA ASP A 16 -0.02 -10.37 -14.85
C ASP A 16 1.12 -10.93 -15.70
N THR A 17 1.76 -10.11 -16.50
CA THR A 17 2.93 -10.52 -17.28
C THR A 17 4.07 -10.95 -16.34
N ALA A 18 4.34 -10.19 -15.30
CA ALA A 18 5.41 -10.49 -14.35
C ALA A 18 5.17 -11.81 -13.60
N ARG A 19 3.97 -12.03 -13.05
CA ARG A 19 3.64 -13.26 -12.32
C ARG A 19 3.65 -14.51 -13.22
N HIS A 20 3.18 -14.41 -14.46
CA HIS A 20 3.25 -15.51 -15.42
C HIS A 20 4.67 -15.78 -15.93
N ALA A 21 5.56 -14.79 -15.83
CA ALA A 21 7.00 -14.96 -16.08
C ALA A 21 7.76 -15.51 -14.86
N GLY A 22 7.10 -15.75 -13.72
CA GLY A 22 7.67 -16.38 -12.53
C GLY A 22 7.97 -15.42 -11.37
N ALA A 23 7.43 -14.21 -11.37
CA ALA A 23 7.50 -13.35 -10.21
C ALA A 23 6.59 -13.90 -9.10
N ASP A 24 7.14 -14.11 -7.91
CA ASP A 24 6.40 -14.61 -6.76
C ASP A 24 5.54 -13.52 -6.11
N PHE A 25 6.01 -12.26 -6.12
CA PHE A 25 5.33 -11.12 -5.55
C PHE A 25 5.63 -9.86 -6.37
N VAL A 26 4.63 -9.00 -6.58
CA VAL A 26 4.79 -7.76 -7.35
C VAL A 26 4.61 -6.56 -6.44
N LEU A 27 5.54 -5.62 -6.53
CA LEU A 27 5.42 -4.31 -5.88
C LEU A 27 5.24 -3.26 -6.97
N GLY A 28 4.04 -2.68 -7.00
CA GLY A 28 3.71 -1.57 -7.86
C GLY A 28 4.28 -0.24 -7.33
N GLY A 29 4.31 0.73 -8.21
CA GLY A 29 4.75 2.09 -7.92
C GLY A 29 4.31 3.01 -9.04
N HIS A 30 4.65 4.28 -8.95
CA HIS A 30 4.24 5.39 -9.77
C HIS A 30 3.03 6.17 -9.24
N PRO A 31 1.90 5.56 -8.79
CA PRO A 31 0.84 6.33 -8.15
C PRO A 31 1.33 7.06 -6.91
N HIS A 32 0.86 8.30 -6.77
CA HIS A 32 1.15 9.17 -5.63
C HIS A 32 0.08 9.08 -4.54
N VAL A 33 -0.81 8.13 -4.65
CA VAL A 33 -1.86 7.78 -3.69
C VAL A 33 -1.75 6.30 -3.34
N ILE A 34 -2.35 5.91 -2.23
CA ILE A 34 -2.41 4.50 -1.82
C ILE A 34 -3.32 3.76 -2.80
N GLU A 35 -2.84 2.65 -3.32
CA GLU A 35 -3.60 1.66 -4.07
C GLU A 35 -3.67 0.34 -3.30
N PRO A 36 -4.67 -0.52 -3.55
CA PRO A 36 -4.91 -1.71 -2.75
C PRO A 36 -3.79 -2.76 -2.85
N PHE A 37 -3.83 -3.68 -1.90
CA PHE A 37 -3.18 -4.98 -2.01
C PHE A 37 -4.14 -6.00 -2.60
N GLN A 38 -3.64 -6.91 -3.44
CA GLN A 38 -4.39 -8.04 -3.98
C GLN A 38 -3.61 -9.33 -3.75
N ARG A 39 -4.23 -10.28 -3.03
CA ARG A 39 -3.73 -11.65 -2.91
C ARG A 39 -4.20 -12.45 -4.13
N TYR A 40 -3.30 -13.23 -4.71
CA TYR A 40 -3.69 -14.18 -5.75
C TYR A 40 -4.18 -15.50 -5.13
N PRO A 41 -5.16 -16.17 -5.77
CA PRO A 41 -5.59 -17.50 -5.34
C PRO A 41 -4.47 -18.54 -5.41
N ASP A 42 -4.49 -19.53 -4.53
CA ASP A 42 -3.44 -20.57 -4.43
C ASP A 42 -3.26 -21.40 -5.72
N ASN A 43 -4.24 -21.41 -6.60
CA ASN A 43 -4.21 -22.12 -7.89
C ASN A 43 -3.70 -21.25 -9.05
N GLU A 44 -3.31 -20.00 -8.78
CA GLU A 44 -2.76 -19.07 -9.74
C GLU A 44 -1.26 -18.80 -9.49
N PRO A 45 -0.48 -18.39 -10.51
CA PRO A 45 0.90 -17.98 -10.31
C PRO A 45 1.02 -16.75 -9.40
N GLY A 46 2.06 -16.74 -8.56
CA GLY A 46 2.38 -15.64 -7.67
C GLY A 46 1.60 -15.65 -6.36
N LEU A 47 2.01 -14.84 -5.41
CA LEU A 47 1.42 -14.71 -4.08
C LEU A 47 0.47 -13.51 -3.97
N GLY A 48 0.79 -12.45 -4.71
CA GLY A 48 0.00 -11.22 -4.69
C GLY A 48 0.73 -10.04 -5.31
N VAL A 49 0.01 -8.93 -5.36
CA VAL A 49 0.52 -7.64 -5.81
C VAL A 49 0.12 -6.55 -4.83
N TRP A 50 1.06 -5.68 -4.51
CA TRP A 50 0.79 -4.42 -3.84
C TRP A 50 0.83 -3.32 -4.88
N TRP A 51 -0.32 -2.74 -5.24
CA TRP A 51 -0.44 -1.83 -6.36
C TRP A 51 0.26 -0.49 -6.12
N GLY A 52 0.11 0.10 -4.93
CA GLY A 52 0.81 1.33 -4.56
C GLY A 52 0.77 1.64 -3.07
N HIS A 53 1.91 2.09 -2.51
CA HIS A 53 2.02 2.47 -1.10
C HIS A 53 1.75 3.97 -0.87
N GLY A 54 1.42 4.73 -1.95
CA GLY A 54 1.37 6.18 -1.89
C GLY A 54 2.75 6.81 -1.70
N ASN A 55 2.75 8.06 -1.27
CA ASN A 55 3.98 8.82 -1.04
C ASN A 55 4.55 8.59 0.36
N PHE A 56 5.84 8.29 0.45
CA PHE A 56 6.52 8.29 1.75
C PHE A 56 6.90 9.71 2.17
N LEU A 57 7.74 10.40 1.38
CA LEU A 57 8.08 11.80 1.60
C LEU A 57 8.09 12.54 0.25
N HIS A 58 7.29 13.59 0.11
CA HIS A 58 7.09 14.25 -1.18
C HIS A 58 6.70 15.72 -1.04
N GLY A 59 6.71 16.45 -2.15
CA GLY A 59 6.36 17.88 -2.23
C GLY A 59 5.07 18.20 -2.97
N GLN A 60 4.14 17.24 -3.13
CA GLN A 60 2.85 17.49 -3.77
C GLN A 60 1.86 18.14 -2.80
N PHE A 61 0.85 18.85 -3.33
CA PHE A 61 -0.05 19.69 -2.56
C PHE A 61 -1.42 19.07 -2.29
N ALA A 62 -1.88 18.16 -3.17
CA ALA A 62 -3.19 17.56 -3.04
C ALA A 62 -3.26 16.70 -1.75
N GLU A 63 -4.40 16.76 -1.05
CA GLU A 63 -4.52 16.13 0.28
C GLU A 63 -4.33 14.61 0.20
N GLU A 64 -4.90 13.97 -0.80
CA GLU A 64 -4.80 12.53 -1.04
C GLU A 64 -3.34 12.06 -1.24
N THR A 65 -2.46 12.92 -1.70
CA THR A 65 -1.04 12.60 -1.90
C THR A 65 -0.22 12.67 -0.62
N LYS A 66 -0.77 13.20 0.47
CA LYS A 66 -0.11 13.25 1.77
C LYS A 66 -0.15 11.91 2.50
N TYR A 67 -1.02 11.01 2.08
CA TYR A 67 -1.13 9.68 2.63
C TYR A 67 -0.21 8.72 1.90
N GLY A 68 0.45 7.90 2.66
CA GLY A 68 1.27 6.79 2.19
C GLY A 68 1.38 5.72 3.26
N GLY A 69 2.36 4.85 3.14
CA GLY A 69 2.56 3.86 4.19
C GLY A 69 3.78 2.98 3.98
N ILE A 70 4.06 2.22 5.02
CA ILE A 70 5.10 1.20 5.03
C ILE A 70 4.40 -0.16 5.06
N GLY A 71 4.63 -0.95 4.01
CA GLY A 71 4.17 -2.33 3.92
C GLY A 71 5.23 -3.30 4.45
N GLU A 72 4.78 -4.27 5.26
CA GLU A 72 5.57 -5.42 5.67
C GLU A 72 4.86 -6.69 5.24
N TYR A 73 5.59 -7.64 4.69
CA TYR A 73 5.07 -8.94 4.31
C TYR A 73 6.05 -10.04 4.68
N THR A 74 5.50 -11.16 5.18
CA THR A 74 6.28 -12.35 5.51
C THR A 74 6.02 -13.43 4.48
N ILE A 75 7.08 -13.85 3.80
CA ILE A 75 7.05 -14.93 2.81
C ILE A 75 7.89 -16.08 3.30
N THR A 76 7.28 -17.26 3.42
CA THR A 76 7.97 -18.48 3.82
C THR A 76 8.22 -19.39 2.62
N ARG A 77 9.47 -19.83 2.47
CA ARG A 77 9.82 -20.90 1.54
C ARG A 77 9.72 -22.25 2.23
N ARG A 78 8.85 -23.10 1.74
CA ARG A 78 8.68 -24.48 2.23
C ARG A 78 9.79 -25.41 1.73
N LYS A 79 9.88 -26.59 2.33
CA LYS A 79 10.91 -27.59 1.97
C LYS A 79 10.79 -28.12 0.53
N ASP A 80 9.61 -28.12 -0.02
CA ASP A 80 9.33 -28.49 -1.40
C ASP A 80 9.60 -27.35 -2.41
N GLY A 81 10.05 -26.21 -1.92
CA GLY A 81 10.37 -25.03 -2.73
C GLY A 81 9.19 -24.06 -2.93
N THR A 82 7.99 -24.42 -2.52
CA THR A 82 6.82 -23.52 -2.62
C THR A 82 6.95 -22.33 -1.67
N LEU A 83 6.36 -21.21 -2.07
CA LEU A 83 6.30 -19.99 -1.27
C LEU A 83 4.87 -19.78 -0.74
N THR A 84 4.78 -19.25 0.45
CA THR A 84 3.51 -18.81 1.04
C THR A 84 3.64 -17.40 1.57
N LEU A 85 2.61 -16.60 1.38
CA LEU A 85 2.48 -15.27 1.98
C LEU A 85 1.73 -15.44 3.31
N ASP A 86 2.49 -15.38 4.41
CA ASP A 86 1.98 -15.73 5.74
C ASP A 86 1.30 -14.54 6.42
N SER A 87 1.85 -13.33 6.24
CA SER A 87 1.26 -12.13 6.82
C SER A 87 1.54 -10.90 5.96
N ILE A 88 0.63 -9.94 6.06
CA ILE A 88 0.77 -8.59 5.53
C ILE A 88 0.42 -7.62 6.63
N ARG A 89 1.29 -6.62 6.83
CA ARG A 89 1.09 -5.56 7.80
C ARG A 89 1.29 -4.21 7.09
N PHE A 90 0.53 -3.22 7.44
CA PHE A 90 0.62 -1.89 6.86
C PHE A 90 0.55 -0.81 7.93
N MET A 91 1.53 0.07 7.94
CA MET A 91 1.53 1.27 8.77
C MET A 91 1.22 2.48 7.91
N PRO A 92 0.01 3.05 8.01
CA PRO A 92 -0.33 4.27 7.31
C PRO A 92 0.54 5.43 7.80
N THR A 93 0.97 6.29 6.88
CA THR A 93 1.77 7.47 7.19
C THR A 93 1.15 8.73 6.61
N TYR A 94 1.50 9.87 7.19
CA TYR A 94 1.07 11.18 6.75
C TYR A 94 2.27 12.12 6.58
N ASN A 95 2.27 12.89 5.48
CA ASN A 95 3.26 13.90 5.22
C ASN A 95 2.83 15.25 5.82
N VAL A 96 3.61 15.76 6.75
CA VAL A 96 3.38 17.03 7.43
C VAL A 96 4.27 18.11 6.82
N GLY A 97 3.72 19.32 6.68
CA GLY A 97 4.44 20.47 6.18
C GLY A 97 4.70 20.43 4.67
N MET A 98 5.64 21.26 4.25
CA MET A 98 6.02 21.40 2.85
C MET A 98 7.55 21.32 2.72
N PRO A 99 8.08 20.93 1.55
CA PRO A 99 9.52 20.94 1.31
C PRO A 99 10.14 22.26 1.74
N HIS A 100 11.32 22.18 2.36
CA HIS A 100 12.09 23.31 2.87
C HIS A 100 11.48 24.05 4.08
N THR A 101 10.43 23.49 4.71
CA THR A 101 9.95 23.96 6.01
C THR A 101 10.46 23.08 7.16
N PRO A 102 10.61 23.61 8.38
CA PRO A 102 11.02 22.78 9.54
C PRO A 102 10.06 21.66 9.88
N GLU A 103 8.79 21.80 9.49
CA GLU A 103 7.72 20.84 9.75
C GLU A 103 7.70 19.68 8.75
N PHE A 104 8.49 19.78 7.65
CA PHE A 104 8.47 18.77 6.58
C PHE A 104 9.01 17.43 7.06
N LYS A 105 8.10 16.51 7.31
CA LYS A 105 8.40 15.17 7.84
C LYS A 105 7.28 14.17 7.55
N VAL A 106 7.60 12.90 7.65
CA VAL A 106 6.63 11.79 7.68
C VAL A 106 6.38 11.40 9.13
N ILE A 107 5.13 11.17 9.47
CA ILE A 107 4.72 10.63 10.76
C ILE A 107 3.79 9.43 10.54
N PRO A 108 3.70 8.47 11.48
CA PRO A 108 2.60 7.53 11.52
C PRO A 108 1.26 8.28 11.50
N LEU A 109 0.27 7.74 10.81
CA LEU A 109 -1.05 8.41 10.75
C LEU A 109 -1.70 8.52 12.13
N ALA A 110 -1.45 7.55 13.01
CA ALA A 110 -1.92 7.59 14.40
C ALA A 110 -1.41 8.81 15.18
N ASP A 111 -0.25 9.34 14.83
CA ASP A 111 0.33 10.54 15.46
C ASP A 111 -0.22 11.86 14.84
N ALA A 112 -1.12 11.77 13.86
CA ALA A 112 -1.67 12.95 13.20
C ALA A 112 -2.87 13.56 13.94
N ASP A 113 -3.30 13.02 15.07
CA ASP A 113 -4.39 13.52 15.92
C ASP A 113 -4.17 14.95 16.42
N ALA A 114 -2.91 15.34 16.58
CA ALA A 114 -2.55 16.71 16.97
C ALA A 114 -2.70 17.74 15.83
N LEU A 115 -2.96 17.28 14.59
CA LEU A 115 -3.12 18.16 13.44
C LEU A 115 -4.57 18.55 13.24
N PRO A 116 -4.92 19.86 13.31
CA PRO A 116 -6.32 20.31 13.39
C PRO A 116 -7.16 20.04 12.14
N HIS A 117 -6.55 19.64 11.04
CA HIS A 117 -7.21 19.38 9.77
C HIS A 117 -7.19 17.90 9.36
N VAL A 118 -6.66 17.04 10.21
CA VAL A 118 -6.57 15.59 9.98
C VAL A 118 -7.42 14.88 11.03
N ASP A 119 -8.31 14.01 10.58
CA ASP A 119 -8.95 13.01 11.43
C ASP A 119 -8.26 11.67 11.18
N PRO A 120 -7.35 11.23 12.04
CA PRO A 120 -6.59 10.02 11.82
C PRO A 120 -7.47 8.76 11.79
N THR A 121 -8.56 8.74 12.56
CA THR A 121 -9.49 7.60 12.55
C THR A 121 -10.23 7.49 11.23
N ALA A 122 -10.82 8.58 10.76
CA ALA A 122 -11.53 8.60 9.48
C ALA A 122 -10.59 8.32 8.30
N SER A 123 -9.36 8.85 8.35
CA SER A 123 -8.34 8.60 7.34
C SER A 123 -7.88 7.14 7.32
N LYS A 124 -7.68 6.53 8.49
CA LYS A 124 -7.34 5.12 8.62
C LYS A 124 -8.45 4.23 8.03
N ASP A 125 -9.71 4.49 8.38
CA ASP A 125 -10.87 3.75 7.87
C ASP A 125 -10.98 3.79 6.33
N VAL A 126 -10.64 4.94 5.73
CA VAL A 126 -10.60 5.07 4.26
C VAL A 126 -9.49 4.22 3.67
N ILE A 127 -8.29 4.30 4.23
CA ILE A 127 -7.12 3.54 3.78
C ILE A 127 -7.40 2.04 3.90
N GLU A 128 -7.95 1.58 5.01
CA GLU A 128 -8.29 0.17 5.23
C GLU A 128 -9.28 -0.35 4.18
N ARG A 129 -10.33 0.42 3.88
CA ARG A 129 -11.29 0.03 2.83
C ARG A 129 -10.64 -0.05 1.45
N MET A 130 -9.74 0.87 1.13
CA MET A 130 -9.01 0.86 -0.15
C MET A 130 -8.07 -0.33 -0.23
N MET A 131 -7.25 -0.52 0.78
CA MET A 131 -6.24 -1.58 0.82
C MET A 131 -6.86 -2.99 0.77
N ASN A 132 -8.02 -3.17 1.39
CA ASN A 132 -8.72 -4.45 1.44
C ASN A 132 -9.68 -4.69 0.25
N HIS A 133 -9.64 -3.84 -0.78
CA HIS A 133 -10.57 -3.95 -1.92
C HIS A 133 -10.54 -5.31 -2.62
N TYR A 134 -9.37 -5.93 -2.73
CA TYR A 134 -9.18 -7.24 -3.35
C TYR A 134 -8.89 -8.38 -2.36
N THR A 135 -9.02 -8.11 -1.06
CA THR A 135 -8.67 -9.07 -0.02
C THR A 135 -9.94 -9.57 0.62
N ASP A 136 -10.32 -10.81 0.30
CA ASP A 136 -11.64 -11.32 0.67
C ASP A 136 -11.76 -11.81 2.12
N VAL A 137 -10.69 -12.10 2.87
CA VAL A 137 -10.87 -12.84 4.12
C VAL A 137 -9.92 -12.47 5.25
N GLU A 138 -8.66 -12.50 5.04
CA GLU A 138 -7.68 -12.19 6.08
C GLU A 138 -7.01 -10.89 5.73
N GLY A 139 -7.62 -9.83 6.23
CA GLY A 139 -7.21 -8.47 5.95
C GLY A 139 -5.75 -8.21 6.27
N ILE A 140 -5.31 -7.06 5.86
CA ILE A 140 -4.03 -6.49 6.26
C ILE A 140 -4.10 -6.15 7.74
N ASP A 141 -3.06 -6.53 8.50
CA ASP A 141 -2.89 -6.12 9.90
C ASP A 141 -2.35 -4.69 9.93
N TYR A 142 -3.18 -3.74 10.36
CA TYR A 142 -2.82 -2.32 10.41
C TYR A 142 -2.09 -1.97 11.69
N LEU A 143 -0.96 -1.31 11.54
CA LEU A 143 -0.11 -0.85 12.63
C LEU A 143 -0.35 0.64 12.91
N ASP A 144 -0.33 1.00 14.19
CA ASP A 144 -0.36 2.38 14.67
C ASP A 144 1.01 3.04 14.64
#